data_66d9f81fdc13d639fcf5ad84074e83e3
#
_entry.id   66d9f81fdc13d639fcf5ad84074e83e3
#
_cell.length_a   1.000
_cell.length_b   1.000
_cell.length_c   1.000
_cell.angle_alpha   90.00
_cell.angle_beta   90.00
_cell.angle_gamma   90.00
#
_symmetry.space_group_name_H-M   'P 1'
#
loop_
_entity.id
_entity.type
_entity.pdbx_description
1 polymer ?
#
loop_
_entity_poly.entity_id
_entity_poly.type
_entity_poly.pdbx_seq_one_letter_code
_entity_poly.pdbx_strand_id
1 'polypeptide(L)'
;MAHAGYLLVAVMASMHFPGDSDRAVWVVFFYLYIYLFASFVVFGVMSLVSLSDDSDQEMDHYEGLLRKHPWAGISLLVGIGSLAGIPPLGGFVAKLMLFHVAFEAKLYLSLVALVIGVVVSIYYYFGWIREICFEPKLRFDDDEKPDDPWTKMQDIGLLKWTIL
;
A
#
# COMPACT_ATOMS: atom_id res chain seq x y z
N MET A 1 -2.60 -11.58 0.78
CA MET A 1 -2.36 -12.77 1.64
C MET A 1 -1.50 -12.45 2.86
N ALA A 2 -0.34 -11.77 2.75
CA ALA A 2 0.54 -11.49 3.90
C ALA A 2 -0.13 -10.74 5.08
N HIS A 3 -0.97 -9.73 4.79
CA HIS A 3 -1.67 -8.95 5.83
C HIS A 3 -2.63 -9.79 6.68
N ALA A 4 -3.29 -10.79 6.10
CA ALA A 4 -4.12 -11.73 6.86
C ALA A 4 -3.28 -12.58 7.83
N GLY A 5 -2.08 -12.99 7.42
CA GLY A 5 -1.13 -13.69 8.28
C GLY A 5 -0.70 -12.85 9.50
N TYR A 6 -0.47 -11.55 9.30
CA TYR A 6 -0.13 -10.64 10.40
C TYR A 6 -1.26 -10.52 11.42
N LEU A 7 -2.51 -10.44 10.97
CA LEU A 7 -3.68 -10.40 11.85
C LEU A 7 -3.84 -11.68 12.66
N LEU A 8 -3.58 -12.84 12.04
CA LEU A 8 -3.63 -14.13 12.75
C LEU A 8 -2.61 -14.19 13.90
N VAL A 9 -1.42 -13.62 13.71
CA VAL A 9 -0.41 -13.54 14.79
C VAL A 9 -0.94 -12.74 15.98
N ALA A 10 -1.62 -11.61 15.74
CA ALA A 10 -2.20 -10.81 16.83
C ALA A 10 -3.35 -11.54 17.54
N VAL A 11 -4.20 -12.25 16.79
CA VAL A 11 -5.27 -13.07 17.37
C VAL A 11 -4.68 -14.22 18.20
N MET A 12 -3.66 -14.90 17.73
CA MET A 12 -2.95 -15.93 18.50
C MET A 12 -2.33 -15.35 19.78
N ALA A 13 -1.77 -14.16 19.71
CA ALA A 13 -1.22 -13.47 20.87
C ALA A 13 -2.30 -13.15 21.91
N SER A 14 -3.50 -12.70 21.47
CA SER A 14 -4.61 -12.41 22.40
C SER A 14 -5.07 -13.64 23.18
N MET A 15 -4.95 -14.83 22.63
CA MET A 15 -5.28 -16.08 23.30
C MET A 15 -4.27 -16.49 24.40
N HIS A 16 -3.04 -15.94 24.33
CA HIS A 16 -1.99 -16.23 25.31
C HIS A 16 -2.00 -15.28 26.53
N PHE A 17 -2.79 -14.20 26.47
CA PHE A 17 -2.93 -13.23 27.56
C PHE A 17 -4.36 -13.20 28.10
N PRO A 18 -4.77 -14.16 28.97
CA PRO A 18 -6.15 -14.20 29.49
C PRO A 18 -6.52 -13.00 30.38
N GLY A 19 -5.54 -12.21 30.83
CA GLY A 19 -5.75 -11.05 31.70
C GLY A 19 -5.58 -9.68 31.01
N ASP A 20 -5.00 -9.60 29.82
CA ASP A 20 -4.72 -8.35 29.08
C ASP A 20 -5.03 -8.51 27.56
N SER A 21 -6.04 -9.29 27.27
CA SER A 21 -6.53 -9.54 25.90
C SER A 21 -6.91 -8.25 25.16
N ASP A 22 -7.32 -7.21 25.90
CA ASP A 22 -7.74 -5.93 25.35
C ASP A 22 -6.62 -5.26 24.55
N ARG A 23 -5.39 -5.35 25.01
CA ARG A 23 -4.23 -4.76 24.31
C ARG A 23 -4.00 -5.37 22.95
N ALA A 24 -4.04 -6.70 22.84
CA ALA A 24 -3.89 -7.41 21.57
C ALA A 24 -5.06 -7.09 20.62
N VAL A 25 -6.27 -7.00 21.14
CA VAL A 25 -7.47 -6.62 20.39
C VAL A 25 -7.35 -5.20 19.82
N TRP A 26 -6.87 -4.23 20.62
CA TRP A 26 -6.61 -2.87 20.14
C TRP A 26 -5.57 -2.83 19.01
N VAL A 27 -4.52 -3.63 19.09
CA VAL A 27 -3.51 -3.74 18.02
C VAL A 27 -4.13 -4.30 16.73
N VAL A 28 -5.03 -5.30 16.81
CA VAL A 28 -5.76 -5.81 15.65
C VAL A 28 -6.59 -4.71 14.99
N PHE A 29 -7.40 -3.97 15.79
CA PHE A 29 -8.23 -2.89 15.26
C PHE A 29 -7.39 -1.77 14.65
N PHE A 30 -6.31 -1.36 15.31
CA PHE A 30 -5.40 -0.34 14.79
C PHE A 30 -4.78 -0.77 13.46
N TYR A 31 -4.31 -2.02 13.38
CA TYR A 31 -3.76 -2.58 12.14
C TYR A 31 -4.80 -2.60 11.02
N LEU A 32 -6.02 -3.07 11.31
CA LEU A 32 -7.12 -3.11 10.33
C LEU A 32 -7.47 -1.70 9.83
N TYR A 33 -7.53 -0.72 10.72
CA TYR A 33 -7.82 0.67 10.36
C TYR A 33 -6.77 1.22 9.39
N ILE A 34 -5.48 1.06 9.70
CA ILE A 34 -4.40 1.53 8.83
C ILE A 34 -4.41 0.78 7.50
N TYR A 35 -4.61 -0.54 7.53
CA TYR A 35 -4.69 -1.35 6.32
C TYR A 35 -5.85 -0.95 5.42
N LEU A 36 -7.03 -0.75 6.00
CA LEU A 36 -8.22 -0.31 5.28
C LEU A 36 -7.98 1.04 4.60
N PHE A 37 -7.48 2.01 5.35
CA PHE A 37 -7.21 3.35 4.84
C PHE A 37 -6.17 3.34 3.71
N ALA A 38 -5.06 2.64 3.90
CA ALA A 38 -4.03 2.51 2.88
C ALA A 38 -4.55 1.83 1.62
N SER A 39 -5.36 0.77 1.77
CA SER A 39 -5.99 0.06 0.66
C SER A 39 -6.97 0.94 -0.12
N PHE A 40 -7.79 1.73 0.57
CA PHE A 40 -8.69 2.69 -0.10
C PHE A 40 -7.93 3.72 -0.92
N VAL A 41 -6.82 4.24 -0.40
CA VAL A 41 -6.00 5.21 -1.13
C VAL A 41 -5.40 4.55 -2.38
N VAL A 42 -4.81 3.37 -2.25
CA VAL A 42 -4.20 2.65 -3.38
C VAL A 42 -5.25 2.31 -4.45
N PHE A 43 -6.35 1.65 -4.06
CA PHE A 43 -7.39 1.27 -5.00
C PHE A 43 -8.13 2.48 -5.59
N GLY A 44 -8.29 3.56 -4.81
CA GLY A 44 -8.85 4.81 -5.30
C GLY A 44 -8.04 5.40 -6.44
N VAL A 45 -6.72 5.49 -6.28
CA VAL A 45 -5.84 5.97 -7.35
C VAL A 45 -5.82 4.99 -8.54
N MET A 46 -5.75 3.67 -8.28
CA MET A 46 -5.81 2.67 -9.35
C MET A 46 -7.10 2.78 -10.16
N SER A 47 -8.23 2.92 -9.48
CA SER A 47 -9.53 3.10 -10.14
C SER A 47 -9.59 4.37 -11.01
N LEU A 48 -8.95 5.45 -10.57
CA LEU A 48 -8.86 6.68 -11.35
C LEU A 48 -8.01 6.51 -12.63
N VAL A 49 -6.93 5.76 -12.54
CA VAL A 49 -6.05 5.46 -13.69
C VAL A 49 -6.74 4.51 -14.67
N SER A 50 -7.47 3.51 -14.18
CA SER A 50 -8.14 2.46 -14.95
C SER A 50 -9.41 2.93 -15.70
N LEU A 51 -9.95 4.12 -15.41
CA LEU A 51 -11.19 4.63 -16.04
C LEU A 51 -11.11 4.84 -17.55
N SER A 52 -9.93 4.79 -18.17
CA SER A 52 -9.75 5.07 -19.59
C SER A 52 -9.73 3.83 -20.49
N ASP A 53 -9.24 2.69 -20.00
CA ASP A 53 -9.24 1.44 -20.76
C ASP A 53 -9.09 0.24 -19.81
N ASP A 54 -10.12 -0.61 -19.75
CA ASP A 54 -10.19 -1.77 -18.85
C ASP A 54 -9.46 -3.01 -19.45
N SER A 55 -8.97 -2.88 -20.70
CA SER A 55 -8.35 -3.98 -21.45
C SER A 55 -6.87 -4.16 -21.16
N ASP A 56 -6.18 -3.14 -20.65
CA ASP A 56 -4.73 -3.15 -20.51
C ASP A 56 -4.31 -2.56 -19.17
N GLN A 57 -4.29 -3.40 -18.11
CA GLN A 57 -3.82 -3.01 -16.77
C GLN A 57 -2.30 -3.24 -16.64
N GLU A 58 -1.52 -2.76 -17.60
CA GLU A 58 -0.08 -2.85 -17.53
C GLU A 58 0.49 -1.84 -16.51
N MET A 59 1.60 -2.22 -15.87
CA MET A 59 2.32 -1.34 -14.93
C MET A 59 2.84 -0.07 -15.60
N ASP A 60 2.99 -0.08 -16.91
CA ASP A 60 3.48 1.03 -17.74
C ASP A 60 2.62 2.30 -17.59
N HIS A 61 1.32 2.17 -17.26
CA HIS A 61 0.44 3.32 -17.01
C HIS A 61 0.78 4.10 -15.74
N TYR A 62 1.49 3.47 -14.80
CA TYR A 62 1.93 4.10 -13.54
C TYR A 62 3.33 4.68 -13.64
N GLU A 63 4.04 4.45 -14.75
CA GLU A 63 5.38 4.97 -14.97
C GLU A 63 5.40 6.51 -15.01
N GLY A 64 6.24 7.08 -14.17
CA GLY A 64 6.36 8.52 -14.06
C GLY A 64 5.11 9.25 -13.53
N LEU A 65 4.15 8.54 -12.93
CA LEU A 65 2.91 9.12 -12.39
C LEU A 65 3.19 10.29 -11.44
N LEU A 66 4.25 10.21 -10.66
CA LEU A 66 4.65 11.27 -9.74
C LEU A 66 4.95 12.61 -10.46
N ARG A 67 5.45 12.57 -11.69
CA ARG A 67 5.75 13.77 -12.48
C ARG A 67 4.56 14.26 -13.28
N LYS A 68 3.76 13.34 -13.84
CA LYS A 68 2.57 13.67 -14.63
C LYS A 68 1.46 14.21 -13.74
N HIS A 69 1.18 13.54 -12.63
CA HIS A 69 0.14 13.89 -11.67
C HIS A 69 0.66 13.74 -10.24
N PRO A 70 1.31 14.78 -9.68
CA PRO A 70 2.03 14.69 -8.40
C PRO A 70 1.12 14.27 -7.25
N TRP A 71 -0.11 14.75 -7.19
CA TRP A 71 -1.04 14.41 -6.11
C TRP A 71 -1.43 12.92 -6.12
N ALA A 72 -1.73 12.36 -7.30
CA ALA A 72 -2.04 10.94 -7.44
C ALA A 72 -0.80 10.09 -7.15
N GLY A 73 0.37 10.47 -7.68
CA GLY A 73 1.63 9.79 -7.41
C GLY A 73 2.01 9.77 -5.94
N ILE A 74 1.91 10.92 -5.24
CA ILE A 74 2.18 11.00 -3.79
C ILE A 74 1.18 10.15 -3.00
N SER A 75 -0.12 10.21 -3.32
CA SER A 75 -1.14 9.41 -2.65
C SER A 75 -0.86 7.92 -2.81
N LEU A 76 -0.51 7.48 -4.01
CA LEU A 76 -0.17 6.10 -4.30
C LEU A 76 1.09 5.66 -3.55
N LEU A 77 2.15 6.50 -3.53
CA LEU A 77 3.39 6.23 -2.79
C LEU A 77 3.15 6.12 -1.28
N VAL A 78 2.33 7.01 -0.70
CA VAL A 78 1.98 6.97 0.72
C VAL A 78 1.16 5.71 1.04
N GLY A 79 0.20 5.36 0.20
CA GLY A 79 -0.61 4.15 0.36
C GLY A 79 0.24 2.88 0.30
N ILE A 80 1.02 2.71 -0.77
CA ILE A 80 1.91 1.56 -0.97
C ILE A 80 3.00 1.52 0.10
N GLY A 81 3.62 2.64 0.44
CA GLY A 81 4.61 2.74 1.49
C GLY A 81 4.05 2.36 2.86
N SER A 82 2.80 2.72 3.16
CA SER A 82 2.11 2.29 4.38
C SER A 82 1.88 0.77 4.39
N LEU A 83 1.43 0.18 3.28
CA LEU A 83 1.27 -1.28 3.16
C LEU A 83 2.61 -2.02 3.27
N ALA A 84 3.67 -1.47 2.67
CA ALA A 84 5.03 -1.98 2.80
C ALA A 84 5.52 -1.94 4.24
N GLY A 85 5.12 -0.91 5.00
CA GLY A 85 5.59 -0.64 6.35
C GLY A 85 6.88 0.18 6.36
N ILE A 86 6.98 1.19 5.49
CA ILE A 86 8.11 2.11 5.45
C ILE A 86 7.97 3.14 6.57
N PRO A 87 9.02 3.37 7.40
CA PRO A 87 9.01 4.49 8.34
C PRO A 87 8.95 5.82 7.57
N PRO A 88 8.20 6.82 7.99
CA PRO A 88 7.42 7.00 9.21
C PRO A 88 5.91 6.70 9.07
N LEU A 89 5.50 5.88 8.10
CA LEU A 89 4.09 5.66 7.75
C LEU A 89 3.37 4.76 8.79
N GLY A 90 2.04 4.90 8.87
CA GLY A 90 1.21 4.20 9.85
C GLY A 90 1.33 2.67 9.82
N GLY A 91 1.53 2.07 8.64
CA GLY A 91 1.72 0.64 8.50
C GLY A 91 2.99 0.10 9.18
N PHE A 92 4.05 0.91 9.27
CA PHE A 92 5.24 0.56 10.06
C PHE A 92 4.91 0.47 11.55
N VAL A 93 4.22 1.49 12.09
CA VAL A 93 3.83 1.51 13.50
C VAL A 93 2.93 0.32 13.83
N ALA A 94 1.96 0.01 12.95
CA ALA A 94 1.06 -1.12 13.13
C ALA A 94 1.83 -2.47 13.18
N LYS A 95 2.81 -2.66 12.29
CA LYS A 95 3.67 -3.86 12.29
C LYS A 95 4.56 -3.95 13.53
N LEU A 96 5.10 -2.82 14.02
CA LEU A 96 5.87 -2.79 15.27
C LEU A 96 5.02 -3.17 16.48
N MET A 97 3.77 -2.69 16.55
CA MET A 97 2.84 -3.08 17.61
C MET A 97 2.53 -4.58 17.57
N LEU A 98 2.31 -5.15 16.39
CA LEU A 98 2.14 -6.59 16.21
C LEU A 98 3.37 -7.37 16.70
N PHE A 99 4.56 -6.91 16.32
CA PHE A 99 5.81 -7.52 16.76
C PHE A 99 5.93 -7.51 18.27
N HIS A 100 5.62 -6.38 18.92
CA HIS A 100 5.70 -6.22 20.36
C HIS A 100 4.75 -7.19 21.08
N VAL A 101 3.49 -7.26 20.68
CA VAL A 101 2.49 -8.15 21.29
C VAL A 101 2.87 -9.63 21.07
N ALA A 102 3.36 -10.01 19.90
CA ALA A 102 3.80 -11.37 19.63
C ALA A 102 5.05 -11.76 20.45
N PHE A 103 5.95 -10.78 20.68
CA PHE A 103 7.14 -10.97 21.52
C PHE A 103 6.75 -11.19 22.98
N GLU A 104 5.86 -10.37 23.56
CA GLU A 104 5.35 -10.55 24.92
C GLU A 104 4.65 -11.91 25.09
N ALA A 105 3.89 -12.35 24.06
CA ALA A 105 3.23 -13.66 24.02
C ALA A 105 4.21 -14.84 23.86
N LYS A 106 5.53 -14.59 23.72
CA LYS A 106 6.58 -15.60 23.49
C LYS A 106 6.33 -16.48 22.25
N LEU A 107 5.63 -15.95 21.26
CA LEU A 107 5.31 -16.61 19.98
C LEU A 107 6.48 -16.48 19.00
N TYR A 108 7.65 -17.03 19.35
CA TYR A 108 8.90 -16.84 18.59
C TYR A 108 8.80 -17.35 17.15
N LEU A 109 8.10 -18.46 16.91
CA LEU A 109 7.91 -18.98 15.56
C LEU A 109 7.10 -18.01 14.69
N SER A 110 6.02 -17.43 15.26
CA SER A 110 5.21 -16.42 14.59
C SER A 110 5.98 -15.13 14.33
N LEU A 111 6.89 -14.75 15.25
CA LEU A 111 7.79 -13.60 15.08
C LEU A 111 8.72 -13.80 13.87
N VAL A 112 9.34 -14.96 13.75
CA VAL A 112 10.22 -15.27 12.60
C VAL A 112 9.42 -15.20 11.31
N ALA A 113 8.24 -15.80 11.27
CA ALA A 113 7.36 -15.75 10.10
C ALA A 113 6.95 -14.31 9.75
N LEU A 114 6.65 -13.48 10.77
CA LEU A 114 6.31 -12.07 10.62
C LEU A 114 7.48 -11.27 10.00
N VAL A 115 8.69 -11.45 10.50
CA VAL A 115 9.90 -10.77 9.98
C VAL A 115 10.15 -11.16 8.53
N ILE A 116 10.12 -12.45 8.21
CA ILE A 116 10.28 -12.93 6.83
C ILE A 116 9.21 -12.30 5.93
N GLY A 117 7.95 -12.32 6.36
CA GLY A 117 6.85 -11.73 5.60
C GLY A 117 7.01 -10.23 5.37
N VAL A 118 7.54 -9.48 6.34
CA VAL A 118 7.84 -8.05 6.21
C VAL A 118 8.95 -7.82 5.18
N VAL A 119 10.03 -8.59 5.24
CA VAL A 119 11.15 -8.46 4.28
C VAL A 119 10.69 -8.74 2.84
N VAL A 120 9.92 -9.81 2.64
CA VAL A 120 9.34 -10.14 1.32
C VAL A 120 8.38 -9.05 0.84
N SER A 121 7.56 -8.50 1.74
CA SER A 121 6.64 -7.41 1.42
C SER A 121 7.39 -6.16 0.96
N ILE A 122 8.45 -5.77 1.66
CA ILE A 122 9.28 -4.61 1.29
C ILE A 122 9.85 -4.80 -0.12
N TYR A 123 10.41 -5.97 -0.42
CA TYR A 123 10.96 -6.25 -1.75
C TYR A 123 9.91 -6.08 -2.86
N TYR A 124 8.72 -6.62 -2.66
CA TYR A 124 7.62 -6.52 -3.62
C TYR A 124 7.15 -5.08 -3.83
N TYR A 125 6.94 -4.35 -2.75
CA TYR A 125 6.45 -2.96 -2.83
C TYR A 125 7.51 -1.98 -3.34
N PHE A 126 8.80 -2.27 -3.16
CA PHE A 126 9.87 -1.46 -3.73
C PHE A 126 9.86 -1.47 -5.27
N GLY A 127 9.45 -2.59 -5.88
CA GLY A 127 9.23 -2.66 -7.33
C GLY A 127 8.21 -1.60 -7.78
N TRP A 128 7.06 -1.54 -7.13
CA TRP A 128 6.01 -0.55 -7.43
C TRP A 128 6.47 0.90 -7.21
N ILE A 129 7.15 1.17 -6.11
CA ILE A 129 7.66 2.51 -5.80
C ILE A 129 8.63 2.98 -6.88
N ARG A 130 9.47 2.07 -7.38
CA ARG A 130 10.40 2.35 -8.45
C ARG A 130 9.67 2.77 -9.73
N GLU A 131 8.66 2.02 -10.16
CA GLU A 131 7.90 2.32 -11.38
C GLU A 131 7.18 3.69 -11.28
N ILE A 132 6.59 4.01 -10.13
CA ILE A 132 5.92 5.30 -9.91
C ILE A 132 6.88 6.49 -9.95
N CYS A 133 8.13 6.30 -9.48
CA CYS A 133 9.12 7.38 -9.34
C CYS A 133 9.96 7.61 -10.59
N PHE A 134 10.26 6.56 -11.36
CA PHE A 134 11.18 6.65 -12.49
C PHE A 134 10.43 6.71 -13.82
N GLU A 135 10.97 7.50 -14.74
CA GLU A 135 10.48 7.54 -16.12
C GLU A 135 10.81 6.24 -16.85
N PRO A 136 9.96 5.83 -17.81
CA PRO A 136 10.27 4.73 -18.70
C PRO A 136 11.63 4.97 -19.35
N LYS A 137 12.49 3.97 -19.34
CA LYS A 137 13.64 3.95 -20.23
C LYS A 137 13.09 4.08 -21.63
N LEU A 138 13.51 5.13 -22.36
CA LEU A 138 13.16 5.41 -23.74
C LEU A 138 12.97 4.11 -24.52
N ARG A 139 11.71 3.70 -24.68
CA ARG A 139 11.31 2.70 -25.64
C ARG A 139 11.32 3.46 -26.96
N PHE A 140 12.29 3.15 -27.83
CA PHE A 140 12.40 3.72 -29.16
C PHE A 140 11.29 3.15 -30.09
N ASP A 141 10.05 3.44 -29.77
CA ASP A 141 8.94 3.25 -30.67
C ASP A 141 8.09 4.54 -30.64
N ASP A 142 8.36 5.40 -31.61
CA ASP A 142 7.91 6.79 -31.71
C ASP A 142 6.49 6.96 -32.25
N ASP A 143 5.64 5.94 -32.36
CA ASP A 143 4.45 6.05 -33.19
C ASP A 143 3.07 5.91 -32.49
N GLU A 144 2.99 5.67 -31.19
CA GLU A 144 1.70 5.72 -30.48
C GLU A 144 1.85 6.37 -29.10
N LYS A 145 1.48 7.65 -29.00
CA LYS A 145 1.19 8.27 -27.71
C LYS A 145 -0.05 7.62 -27.15
N PRO A 146 0.02 6.78 -26.10
CA PRO A 146 -1.19 6.30 -25.49
C PRO A 146 -2.01 7.50 -25.00
N ASP A 147 -3.29 7.53 -25.31
CA ASP A 147 -4.23 8.53 -24.81
C ASP A 147 -4.06 8.66 -23.30
N ASP A 148 -3.57 9.82 -22.85
CA ASP A 148 -3.36 10.07 -21.43
C ASP A 148 -4.72 9.98 -20.70
N PRO A 149 -4.90 9.00 -19.80
CA PRO A 149 -6.18 8.82 -19.10
C PRO A 149 -6.63 10.08 -18.34
N TRP A 150 -5.70 10.93 -18.00
CA TRP A 150 -5.95 12.14 -17.22
C TRP A 150 -6.56 13.28 -18.04
N THR A 151 -6.36 13.30 -19.37
CA THR A 151 -7.02 14.28 -20.24
C THR A 151 -8.54 14.07 -20.29
N LYS A 152 -8.99 12.81 -20.28
CA LYS A 152 -10.42 12.47 -20.23
C LYS A 152 -11.07 12.86 -18.89
N MET A 153 -10.33 12.82 -17.79
CA MET A 153 -10.83 13.22 -16.47
C MET A 153 -10.99 14.72 -16.31
N GLN A 154 -10.21 15.53 -17.00
CA GLN A 154 -10.39 16.99 -17.03
C GLN A 154 -11.72 17.38 -17.69
N ASP A 155 -12.13 16.63 -18.72
CA ASP A 155 -13.40 16.85 -19.41
C ASP A 155 -14.63 16.45 -18.55
N ILE A 156 -14.48 15.49 -17.62
CA ILE A 156 -15.55 15.06 -16.71
C ILE A 156 -15.74 16.03 -15.51
N GLY A 157 -14.88 17.02 -15.38
CA GLY A 157 -15.01 18.05 -14.34
C GLY A 157 -14.68 17.60 -12.92
N LEU A 158 -14.28 16.34 -12.70
CA LEU A 158 -13.97 15.79 -11.38
C LEU A 158 -12.69 16.40 -10.78
N LEU A 159 -11.75 16.84 -11.62
CA LEU A 159 -10.50 17.46 -11.15
C LEU A 159 -10.62 18.95 -10.86
N LYS A 160 -11.69 19.63 -11.26
CA LYS A 160 -11.89 21.06 -10.94
C LYS A 160 -12.04 21.32 -9.45
N TRP A 161 -12.46 20.32 -8.68
CA TRP A 161 -12.64 20.44 -7.23
C TRP A 161 -11.40 20.12 -6.41
N THR A 162 -10.34 19.58 -7.03
CA THR A 162 -9.09 19.21 -6.32
C THR A 162 -7.98 20.25 -6.50
N ILE A 163 -8.21 21.31 -7.30
CA ILE A 163 -7.22 22.37 -7.59
C ILE A 163 -7.60 23.71 -6.93
N LEU A 164 -8.76 23.79 -6.30
CA LEU A 164 -9.17 24.91 -5.43
C LEU A 164 -8.95 24.54 -3.97
#